data_5d3777fccabadd490fbd6fc785266634
#
_entry.id   5d3777fccabadd490fbd6fc785266634
#
_cell.length_a   1.000
_cell.length_b   1.000
_cell.length_c   1.000
_cell.angle_alpha   90.00
_cell.angle_beta   90.00
_cell.angle_gamma   90.00
#
_symmetry.space_group_name_H-M   'P 1'
#
loop_
_entity.id
_entity.type
_entity.pdbx_description
1 polymer ?
#
loop_
_entity_poly.entity_id
_entity_poly.type
_entity_poly.pdbx_seq_one_letter_code
_entity_poly.pdbx_strand_id
1 'polypeptide(L)'
;MLHQLNFEILSGQIVALVGPSGCGKSTLLRAIVGTHPPKKGQVCIAHNGSTTVVDRPNRNCGIVYQRYSLFPHLTAQENVAYGLMVDQSSLVKRVFKRSDWKKLRKEHMEQAANMLEKMQLSHALKKYPPEMSGGMCQRVAIAQALIMKPSLLLLDEPFGALDEATREELQRILLTLFSENQKAIAAQEKPPHTIIIVTHEINEAIFVSNRIIGLSQYWDWKAANEEERPGATIVYDKSTPVFGPEDPRDFLSFKKQKDEILHAVFNPDYLQAHDEYIQVHQ
;
A
#
# COMPACT_ATOMS: atom_id res chain seq x y z
N MET A 1 -0.13 -0.32 22.01
CA MET A 1 -0.41 0.60 20.88
C MET A 1 -1.46 0.02 19.95
N LEU A 2 -1.36 -1.26 19.58
CA LEU A 2 -2.38 -2.01 18.83
C LEU A 2 -2.87 -3.18 19.69
N HIS A 3 -4.17 -3.49 19.62
CA HIS A 3 -4.80 -4.49 20.45
C HIS A 3 -5.69 -5.39 19.59
N GLN A 4 -5.48 -6.71 19.66
CA GLN A 4 -6.29 -7.78 19.08
C GLN A 4 -6.77 -7.51 17.63
N LEU A 5 -5.84 -7.13 16.76
CA LEU A 5 -6.16 -6.96 15.33
C LEU A 5 -6.29 -8.34 14.67
N ASN A 6 -7.45 -8.63 14.11
CA ASN A 6 -7.69 -9.84 13.34
C ASN A 6 -8.39 -9.46 12.03
N PHE A 7 -7.71 -9.60 10.90
CA PHE A 7 -8.26 -9.33 9.59
C PHE A 7 -7.47 -10.07 8.50
N GLU A 8 -8.09 -10.29 7.39
CA GLU A 8 -7.51 -10.90 6.21
C GLU A 8 -7.67 -9.95 5.01
N ILE A 9 -6.68 -9.90 4.14
CA ILE A 9 -6.73 -9.17 2.87
C ILE A 9 -6.56 -10.17 1.74
N LEU A 10 -7.56 -10.23 0.86
CA LEU A 10 -7.56 -11.13 -0.27
C LEU A 10 -6.69 -10.60 -1.41
N SER A 11 -6.12 -11.52 -2.19
CA SER A 11 -5.34 -11.16 -3.38
C SER A 11 -6.17 -10.30 -4.33
N GLY A 12 -5.61 -9.20 -4.81
CA GLY A 12 -6.27 -8.27 -5.72
C GLY A 12 -7.07 -7.15 -5.04
N GLN A 13 -7.21 -7.16 -3.70
CA GLN A 13 -7.83 -6.05 -2.99
C GLN A 13 -6.90 -4.83 -2.93
N ILE A 14 -7.51 -3.66 -3.02
CA ILE A 14 -6.90 -2.38 -2.61
C ILE A 14 -7.62 -1.92 -1.36
N VAL A 15 -6.96 -2.02 -0.22
CA VAL A 15 -7.53 -1.73 1.10
C VAL A 15 -7.01 -0.40 1.60
N ALA A 16 -7.91 0.51 1.97
CA ALA A 16 -7.52 1.72 2.68
C ALA A 16 -7.56 1.51 4.19
N LEU A 17 -6.48 1.85 4.87
CA LEU A 17 -6.36 1.85 6.31
C LEU A 17 -6.49 3.29 6.82
N VAL A 18 -7.57 3.60 7.50
CA VAL A 18 -7.87 4.94 8.03
C VAL A 18 -7.88 4.97 9.56
N GLY A 19 -7.73 6.14 10.13
CA GLY A 19 -7.83 6.33 11.59
C GLY A 19 -7.13 7.60 12.07
N PRO A 20 -7.39 8.02 13.31
CA PRO A 20 -6.81 9.22 13.90
C PRO A 20 -5.28 9.16 13.95
N SER A 21 -4.65 10.34 14.05
CA SER A 21 -3.19 10.41 14.24
C SER A 21 -2.80 9.69 15.54
N GLY A 22 -1.72 8.91 15.46
CA GLY A 22 -1.21 8.17 16.63
C GLY A 22 -1.95 6.87 16.97
N CYS A 23 -3.03 6.47 16.26
CA CYS A 23 -3.74 5.20 16.53
C CYS A 23 -2.92 3.94 16.19
N GLY A 24 -1.78 4.07 15.52
CA GLY A 24 -0.89 2.93 15.28
C GLY A 24 -0.83 2.44 13.83
N LYS A 25 -1.38 3.15 12.85
CA LYS A 25 -1.32 2.77 11.42
C LYS A 25 0.09 2.44 10.93
N SER A 26 1.04 3.34 11.18
CA SER A 26 2.45 3.10 10.80
C SER A 26 3.09 1.96 11.61
N THR A 27 2.62 1.69 12.83
CA THR A 27 3.06 0.52 13.61
C THR A 27 2.56 -0.76 12.96
N LEU A 28 1.30 -0.78 12.50
CA LEU A 28 0.75 -1.92 11.77
C LEU A 28 1.51 -2.15 10.46
N LEU A 29 1.81 -1.09 9.69
CA LEU A 29 2.64 -1.24 8.49
C LEU A 29 4.01 -1.85 8.79
N ARG A 30 4.67 -1.40 9.86
CA ARG A 30 5.97 -1.96 10.27
C ARG A 30 5.87 -3.42 10.70
N ALA A 31 4.76 -3.83 11.31
CA ALA A 31 4.50 -5.23 11.63
C ALA A 31 4.30 -6.06 10.35
N ILE A 32 3.54 -5.55 9.37
CA ILE A 32 3.30 -6.22 8.08
C ILE A 32 4.60 -6.35 7.27
N VAL A 33 5.47 -5.34 7.30
CA VAL A 33 6.80 -5.41 6.65
C VAL A 33 7.76 -6.36 7.36
N GLY A 34 7.53 -6.61 8.67
CA GLY A 34 8.42 -7.43 9.49
C GLY A 34 9.57 -6.66 10.16
N THR A 35 9.53 -5.32 10.17
CA THR A 35 10.53 -4.51 10.89
C THR A 35 10.23 -4.43 12.39
N HIS A 36 8.97 -4.61 12.78
CA HIS A 36 8.52 -4.64 14.18
C HIS A 36 7.49 -5.77 14.35
N PRO A 37 7.94 -7.01 14.59
CA PRO A 37 7.03 -8.13 14.79
C PRO A 37 6.09 -7.88 15.98
N PRO A 38 4.83 -8.38 15.91
CA PRO A 38 3.89 -8.24 17.01
C PRO A 38 4.37 -8.99 18.25
N LYS A 39 4.06 -8.46 19.45
CA LYS A 39 4.38 -9.13 20.71
C LYS A 39 3.58 -10.42 20.92
N LYS A 40 2.34 -10.46 20.43
CA LYS A 40 1.44 -11.62 20.45
C LYS A 40 0.78 -11.73 19.06
N GLY A 41 0.44 -12.93 18.61
CA GLY A 41 -0.08 -13.19 17.29
C GLY A 41 1.02 -13.21 16.22
N GLN A 42 0.61 -13.17 14.96
CA GLN A 42 1.52 -13.25 13.83
C GLN A 42 0.95 -12.53 12.62
N VAL A 43 1.82 -12.07 11.74
CA VAL A 43 1.45 -11.59 10.40
C VAL A 43 1.87 -12.65 9.40
N CYS A 44 0.96 -13.01 8.50
CA CYS A 44 1.21 -14.00 7.47
C CYS A 44 0.99 -13.41 6.08
N ILE A 45 1.85 -13.77 5.13
CA ILE A 45 1.66 -13.44 3.71
C ILE A 45 1.59 -14.75 2.92
N ALA A 46 0.49 -14.93 2.17
CA ALA A 46 0.34 -16.02 1.23
C ALA A 46 1.02 -15.69 -0.11
N HIS A 47 1.89 -16.58 -0.57
CA HIS A 47 2.56 -16.44 -1.85
C HIS A 47 2.68 -17.80 -2.53
N ASN A 48 2.18 -17.93 -3.78
CA ASN A 48 2.24 -19.17 -4.58
C ASN A 48 1.76 -20.42 -3.84
N GLY A 49 0.61 -20.31 -3.12
CA GLY A 49 -0.02 -21.43 -2.41
C GLY A 49 0.64 -21.80 -1.07
N SER A 50 1.68 -21.09 -0.65
CA SER A 50 2.29 -21.24 0.67
C SER A 50 2.06 -19.97 1.53
N THR A 51 1.81 -20.19 2.82
CA THR A 51 1.69 -19.10 3.80
C THR A 51 2.97 -19.01 4.60
N THR A 52 3.55 -17.80 4.67
CA THR A 52 4.79 -17.52 5.37
C THR A 52 4.56 -16.52 6.47
N VAL A 53 5.01 -16.81 7.68
CA VAL A 53 5.03 -15.84 8.78
C VAL A 53 6.07 -14.77 8.50
N VAL A 54 5.68 -13.51 8.69
CA VAL A 54 6.55 -12.35 8.48
C VAL A 54 7.26 -12.01 9.78
N ASP A 55 8.52 -12.41 9.91
CA ASP A 55 9.41 -12.12 11.03
C ASP A 55 10.48 -11.06 10.70
N ARG A 56 10.69 -10.80 9.42
CA ARG A 56 11.67 -9.85 8.87
C ARG A 56 11.25 -9.34 7.50
N PRO A 57 11.79 -8.19 7.06
CA PRO A 57 11.54 -7.69 5.71
C PRO A 57 11.94 -8.71 4.63
N ASN A 58 11.08 -8.85 3.62
CA ASN A 58 11.30 -9.77 2.52
C ASN A 58 10.76 -9.19 1.21
N ARG A 59 11.12 -9.79 0.08
CA ARG A 59 10.74 -9.31 -1.26
C ARG A 59 9.23 -9.39 -1.58
N ASN A 60 8.47 -10.15 -0.81
CA ASN A 60 7.03 -10.32 -1.05
C ASN A 60 6.20 -9.14 -0.55
N CYS A 61 6.80 -8.25 0.24
CA CYS A 61 6.17 -7.04 0.76
C CYS A 61 6.98 -5.82 0.34
N GLY A 62 6.43 -5.01 -0.57
CA GLY A 62 6.96 -3.70 -0.94
C GLY A 62 6.38 -2.62 -0.04
N ILE A 63 7.15 -1.58 0.25
CA ILE A 63 6.66 -0.41 0.99
C ILE A 63 7.16 0.88 0.35
N VAL A 64 6.25 1.84 0.24
CA VAL A 64 6.55 3.23 -0.14
C VAL A 64 6.15 4.12 1.03
N TYR A 65 7.12 4.74 1.66
CA TYR A 65 6.90 5.65 2.77
C TYR A 65 6.46 7.05 2.30
N GLN A 66 5.83 7.81 3.17
CA GLN A 66 5.42 9.19 2.94
C GLN A 66 6.58 10.07 2.42
N ARG A 67 7.78 9.87 2.97
CA ARG A 67 9.02 10.42 2.42
C ARG A 67 9.69 9.33 1.59
N TYR A 68 9.51 9.40 0.28
CA TYR A 68 10.12 8.47 -0.66
C TYR A 68 11.65 8.46 -0.54
N SER A 69 12.24 7.26 -0.60
CA SER A 69 13.68 7.08 -0.49
C SER A 69 14.27 6.71 -1.85
N LEU A 70 14.42 7.71 -2.73
CA LEU A 70 15.12 7.54 -4.00
C LEU A 70 16.60 7.83 -3.82
N PHE A 71 17.44 7.13 -4.55
CA PHE A 71 18.88 7.39 -4.61
C PHE A 71 19.13 8.65 -5.44
N PRO A 72 19.64 9.75 -4.85
CA PRO A 72 19.74 11.05 -5.53
C PRO A 72 20.76 11.07 -6.68
N HIS A 73 21.68 10.11 -6.69
CA HIS A 73 22.75 9.95 -7.70
C HIS A 73 22.35 8.99 -8.84
N LEU A 74 21.15 8.41 -8.80
CA LEU A 74 20.60 7.58 -9.85
C LEU A 74 19.47 8.31 -10.56
N THR A 75 19.34 8.10 -11.88
CA THR A 75 18.21 8.58 -12.65
C THR A 75 16.91 7.88 -12.23
N ALA A 76 15.74 8.39 -12.64
CA ALA A 76 14.46 7.74 -12.39
C ALA A 76 14.46 6.27 -12.86
N GLN A 77 14.93 6.02 -14.07
CA GLN A 77 14.99 4.68 -14.64
C GLN A 77 15.96 3.77 -13.87
N GLU A 78 17.11 4.29 -13.45
CA GLU A 78 18.08 3.52 -12.66
C GLU A 78 17.55 3.24 -11.24
N ASN A 79 16.84 4.19 -10.60
CA ASN A 79 16.17 3.96 -9.33
C ASN A 79 15.20 2.80 -9.42
N VAL A 80 14.33 2.78 -10.45
CA VAL A 80 13.37 1.68 -10.65
C VAL A 80 14.07 0.36 -10.95
N ALA A 81 15.10 0.35 -11.80
CA ALA A 81 15.85 -0.87 -12.15
C ALA A 81 16.69 -1.42 -11.00
N TYR A 82 17.01 -0.61 -9.98
CA TYR A 82 17.97 -0.95 -8.94
C TYR A 82 17.63 -2.24 -8.19
N GLY A 83 16.37 -2.41 -7.80
CA GLY A 83 15.91 -3.62 -7.11
C GLY A 83 16.16 -4.89 -7.90
N LEU A 84 15.83 -4.89 -9.20
CA LEU A 84 16.08 -6.02 -10.10
C LEU A 84 17.57 -6.32 -10.23
N MET A 85 18.40 -5.26 -10.32
CA MET A 85 19.85 -5.41 -10.42
C MET A 85 20.46 -6.05 -9.17
N VAL A 86 19.92 -5.77 -7.99
CA VAL A 86 20.39 -6.36 -6.73
C VAL A 86 19.89 -7.79 -6.58
N ASP A 87 18.62 -8.06 -6.87
CA ASP A 87 17.99 -9.36 -6.70
C ASP A 87 18.57 -10.44 -7.64
N GLN A 88 18.78 -10.10 -8.92
CA GLN A 88 19.12 -11.09 -9.95
C GLN A 88 20.62 -11.19 -10.24
N SER A 89 21.47 -10.39 -9.60
CA SER A 89 22.91 -10.43 -9.85
C SER A 89 23.73 -10.41 -8.57
N SER A 90 24.54 -11.46 -8.37
CA SER A 90 25.59 -11.45 -7.35
C SER A 90 26.77 -10.57 -7.81
N LEU A 91 27.51 -10.01 -6.85
CA LEU A 91 28.74 -9.23 -7.13
C LEU A 91 29.72 -10.03 -7.99
N VAL A 92 29.84 -11.34 -7.78
CA VAL A 92 30.69 -12.25 -8.55
C VAL A 92 30.28 -12.28 -10.03
N LYS A 93 28.97 -12.39 -10.35
CA LYS A 93 28.48 -12.35 -11.74
C LYS A 93 28.77 -11.03 -12.43
N ARG A 94 28.68 -9.90 -11.70
CA ARG A 94 28.96 -8.56 -12.25
C ARG A 94 30.41 -8.37 -12.67
N VAL A 95 31.33 -8.99 -11.93
CA VAL A 95 32.79 -8.87 -12.17
C VAL A 95 33.28 -9.87 -13.22
N PHE A 96 32.88 -11.14 -13.12
CA PHE A 96 33.45 -12.23 -13.94
C PHE A 96 32.69 -12.52 -15.23
N LYS A 97 31.38 -12.11 -15.36
CA LYS A 97 30.57 -12.33 -16.55
C LYS A 97 30.04 -11.02 -17.12
N ARG A 98 30.93 -10.15 -17.56
CA ARG A 98 30.61 -8.79 -18.04
C ARG A 98 29.63 -8.75 -19.22
N SER A 99 29.68 -9.70 -20.17
CA SER A 99 28.76 -9.75 -21.32
C SER A 99 27.33 -10.04 -20.86
N ASP A 100 27.17 -11.06 -20.00
CA ASP A 100 25.87 -11.48 -19.47
C ASP A 100 25.27 -10.36 -18.58
N TRP A 101 26.13 -9.69 -17.80
CA TRP A 101 25.75 -8.54 -17.02
C TRP A 101 25.25 -7.36 -17.86
N LYS A 102 25.93 -7.04 -18.98
CA LYS A 102 25.47 -5.98 -19.88
C LYS A 102 24.10 -6.29 -20.48
N LYS A 103 23.86 -7.54 -20.89
CA LYS A 103 22.58 -7.97 -21.42
C LYS A 103 21.50 -7.87 -20.37
N LEU A 104 21.71 -8.43 -19.18
CA LEU A 104 20.77 -8.40 -18.06
C LEU A 104 20.46 -6.96 -17.62
N ARG A 105 21.47 -6.09 -17.52
CA ARG A 105 21.28 -4.67 -17.20
C ARG A 105 20.40 -3.98 -18.23
N LYS A 106 20.58 -4.26 -19.52
CA LYS A 106 19.75 -3.70 -20.59
C LYS A 106 18.30 -4.13 -20.42
N GLU A 107 18.05 -5.41 -20.18
CA GLU A 107 16.71 -5.96 -19.92
C GLU A 107 16.04 -5.29 -18.69
N HIS A 108 16.78 -5.11 -17.59
CA HIS A 108 16.27 -4.41 -16.39
C HIS A 108 15.94 -2.94 -16.67
N MET A 109 16.78 -2.24 -17.46
CA MET A 109 16.51 -0.86 -17.84
C MET A 109 15.27 -0.75 -18.73
N GLU A 110 15.07 -1.68 -19.67
CA GLU A 110 13.86 -1.74 -20.51
C GLU A 110 12.60 -1.99 -19.65
N GLN A 111 12.66 -2.94 -18.72
CA GLN A 111 11.55 -3.18 -17.76
C GLN A 111 11.25 -1.94 -16.92
N ALA A 112 12.27 -1.23 -16.45
CA ALA A 112 12.11 0.00 -15.69
C ALA A 112 11.50 1.12 -16.55
N ALA A 113 11.87 1.25 -17.81
CA ALA A 113 11.27 2.22 -18.72
C ALA A 113 9.77 1.94 -18.93
N ASN A 114 9.40 0.68 -19.18
CA ASN A 114 7.99 0.27 -19.33
C ASN A 114 7.18 0.50 -18.05
N MET A 115 7.79 0.28 -16.86
CA MET A 115 7.13 0.59 -15.59
C MET A 115 6.92 2.09 -15.40
N LEU A 116 7.92 2.92 -15.75
CA LEU A 116 7.80 4.38 -15.71
C LEU A 116 6.79 4.93 -16.71
N GLU A 117 6.64 4.28 -17.88
CA GLU A 117 5.59 4.62 -18.84
C GLU A 117 4.19 4.38 -18.24
N LYS A 118 3.96 3.26 -17.57
CA LYS A 118 2.72 3.01 -16.79
C LYS A 118 2.46 4.08 -15.73
N MET A 119 3.52 4.66 -15.17
CA MET A 119 3.43 5.78 -14.21
C MET A 119 3.36 7.15 -14.89
N GLN A 120 3.19 7.21 -16.22
CA GLN A 120 3.16 8.44 -17.04
C GLN A 120 4.43 9.29 -16.91
N LEU A 121 5.58 8.63 -16.77
CA LEU A 121 6.89 9.26 -16.58
C LEU A 121 7.90 8.97 -17.70
N SER A 122 7.43 8.63 -18.93
CA SER A 122 8.30 8.40 -20.08
C SER A 122 9.25 9.57 -20.39
N HIS A 123 8.79 10.81 -20.09
CA HIS A 123 9.57 12.04 -20.27
C HIS A 123 10.65 12.27 -19.20
N ALA A 124 10.68 11.46 -18.14
CA ALA A 124 11.52 11.66 -16.97
C ALA A 124 12.58 10.56 -16.76
N LEU A 125 12.71 9.60 -17.68
CA LEU A 125 13.61 8.43 -17.54
C LEU A 125 15.02 8.79 -17.10
N LYS A 126 15.57 9.87 -17.65
CA LYS A 126 16.96 10.33 -17.43
C LYS A 126 17.10 11.41 -16.37
N LYS A 127 15.98 11.86 -15.77
CA LYS A 127 16.03 12.88 -14.71
C LYS A 127 16.49 12.28 -13.38
N TYR A 128 17.23 13.06 -12.63
CA TYR A 128 17.61 12.75 -11.26
C TYR A 128 16.54 13.23 -10.27
N PRO A 129 16.43 12.66 -9.06
CA PRO A 129 15.44 13.08 -8.06
C PRO A 129 15.37 14.59 -7.81
N PRO A 130 16.51 15.36 -7.72
CA PRO A 130 16.45 16.81 -7.56
C PRO A 130 15.84 17.58 -8.75
N GLU A 131 15.73 16.96 -9.93
CA GLU A 131 15.18 17.56 -11.16
C GLU A 131 13.70 17.22 -11.36
N MET A 132 13.10 16.47 -10.41
CA MET A 132 11.73 16.01 -10.47
C MET A 132 10.86 16.69 -9.42
N SER A 133 9.56 16.85 -9.71
CA SER A 133 8.59 17.27 -8.69
C SER A 133 8.39 16.18 -7.64
N GLY A 134 7.83 16.55 -6.47
CA GLY A 134 7.51 15.58 -5.41
C GLY A 134 6.62 14.45 -5.89
N GLY A 135 5.60 14.76 -6.70
CA GLY A 135 4.72 13.75 -7.27
C GLY A 135 5.39 12.86 -8.32
N MET A 136 6.33 13.37 -9.09
CA MET A 136 7.16 12.54 -9.98
C MET A 136 8.01 11.57 -9.16
N CYS A 137 8.66 12.05 -8.11
CA CYS A 137 9.45 11.20 -7.21
C CYS A 137 8.60 10.13 -6.52
N GLN A 138 7.38 10.48 -6.09
CA GLN A 138 6.43 9.52 -5.50
C GLN A 138 6.06 8.41 -6.49
N ARG A 139 5.75 8.75 -7.74
CA ARG A 139 5.45 7.78 -8.79
C ARG A 139 6.67 6.90 -9.15
N VAL A 140 7.87 7.45 -9.13
CA VAL A 140 9.12 6.66 -9.30
C VAL A 140 9.28 5.68 -8.15
N ALA A 141 9.02 6.09 -6.89
CA ALA A 141 9.10 5.20 -5.73
C ALA A 141 8.06 4.05 -5.79
N ILE A 142 6.86 4.34 -6.26
CA ILE A 142 5.83 3.31 -6.48
C ILE A 142 6.27 2.36 -7.61
N ALA A 143 6.80 2.87 -8.73
CA ALA A 143 7.34 2.08 -9.82
C ALA A 143 8.48 1.16 -9.35
N GLN A 144 9.39 1.69 -8.50
CA GLN A 144 10.50 0.95 -7.88
C GLN A 144 10.01 -0.22 -7.02
N ALA A 145 8.91 -0.03 -6.28
CA ALA A 145 8.33 -1.09 -5.48
C ALA A 145 7.57 -2.12 -6.34
N LEU A 146 6.78 -1.68 -7.32
CA LEU A 146 5.96 -2.53 -8.19
C LEU A 146 6.77 -3.41 -9.14
N ILE A 147 7.92 -2.93 -9.63
CA ILE A 147 8.75 -3.69 -10.57
C ILE A 147 9.26 -5.02 -9.98
N MET A 148 9.37 -5.07 -8.66
CA MET A 148 9.74 -6.29 -7.92
C MET A 148 8.61 -7.32 -7.83
N LYS A 149 7.39 -6.97 -8.30
CA LYS A 149 6.18 -7.79 -8.25
C LYS A 149 5.94 -8.38 -6.85
N PRO A 150 5.86 -7.53 -5.81
CA PRO A 150 5.59 -8.01 -4.47
C PRO A 150 4.18 -8.60 -4.38
N SER A 151 3.95 -9.56 -3.47
CA SER A 151 2.61 -10.07 -3.18
C SER A 151 1.71 -9.02 -2.54
N LEU A 152 2.33 -8.08 -1.81
CA LEU A 152 1.66 -6.98 -1.11
C LEU A 152 2.47 -5.70 -1.26
N LEU A 153 1.81 -4.62 -1.67
CA LEU A 153 2.38 -3.27 -1.68
C LEU A 153 1.73 -2.40 -0.60
N LEU A 154 2.55 -1.76 0.21
CA LEU A 154 2.13 -0.83 1.24
C LEU A 154 2.46 0.60 0.81
N LEU A 155 1.48 1.49 0.86
CA LEU A 155 1.62 2.92 0.58
C LEU A 155 1.28 3.71 1.84
N ASP A 156 2.28 4.37 2.43
CA ASP A 156 2.10 5.17 3.65
C ASP A 156 1.89 6.63 3.27
N GLU A 157 0.66 7.13 3.39
CA GLU A 157 0.23 8.48 3.04
C GLU A 157 0.68 8.96 1.65
N PRO A 158 0.38 8.20 0.58
CA PRO A 158 0.95 8.46 -0.74
C PRO A 158 0.49 9.79 -1.37
N PHE A 159 -0.56 10.41 -0.86
CA PHE A 159 -1.16 11.64 -1.39
C PHE A 159 -0.80 12.90 -0.59
N GLY A 160 -0.30 12.76 0.64
CA GLY A 160 -0.25 13.82 1.63
C GLY A 160 0.60 15.06 1.28
N ALA A 161 1.59 14.93 0.40
CA ALA A 161 2.48 16.03 0.00
C ALA A 161 2.29 16.46 -1.47
N LEU A 162 1.18 16.05 -2.11
CA LEU A 162 0.93 16.29 -3.53
C LEU A 162 -0.02 17.46 -3.74
N ASP A 163 0.25 18.26 -4.77
CA ASP A 163 -0.73 19.19 -5.31
C ASP A 163 -1.91 18.45 -5.94
N GLU A 164 -3.04 19.14 -6.16
CA GLU A 164 -4.29 18.52 -6.59
C GLU A 164 -4.14 17.76 -7.94
N ALA A 165 -3.48 18.35 -8.94
CA ALA A 165 -3.32 17.73 -10.24
C ALA A 165 -2.48 16.43 -10.14
N THR A 166 -1.38 16.47 -9.40
CA THR A 166 -0.51 15.30 -9.18
C THR A 166 -1.21 14.22 -8.36
N ARG A 167 -2.04 14.61 -7.39
CA ARG A 167 -2.87 13.71 -6.59
C ARG A 167 -3.87 12.98 -7.48
N GLU A 168 -4.55 13.69 -8.39
CA GLU A 168 -5.46 13.09 -9.37
C GLU A 168 -4.77 12.07 -10.27
N GLU A 169 -3.59 12.42 -10.78
CA GLU A 169 -2.80 11.48 -11.59
C GLU A 169 -2.47 10.20 -10.83
N LEU A 170 -2.03 10.32 -9.56
CA LEU A 170 -1.71 9.14 -8.75
C LEU A 170 -2.94 8.30 -8.45
N GLN A 171 -4.08 8.90 -8.14
CA GLN A 171 -5.34 8.19 -7.94
C GLN A 171 -5.76 7.44 -9.21
N ARG A 172 -5.66 8.06 -10.38
CA ARG A 172 -5.95 7.41 -11.67
C ARG A 172 -5.03 6.20 -11.93
N ILE A 173 -3.74 6.31 -11.57
CA ILE A 173 -2.79 5.19 -11.65
C ILE A 173 -3.25 4.04 -10.75
N LEU A 174 -3.62 4.31 -9.49
CA LEU A 174 -4.08 3.27 -8.56
C LEU A 174 -5.38 2.59 -9.04
N LEU A 175 -6.32 3.35 -9.57
CA LEU A 175 -7.54 2.82 -10.19
C LEU A 175 -7.23 1.97 -11.44
N THR A 176 -6.21 2.34 -12.20
CA THR A 176 -5.74 1.52 -13.34
C THR A 176 -5.18 0.18 -12.87
N LEU A 177 -4.36 0.16 -11.81
CA LEU A 177 -3.86 -1.09 -11.20
C LEU A 177 -5.02 -1.95 -10.68
N PHE A 178 -6.05 -1.33 -10.10
CA PHE A 178 -7.25 -2.05 -9.68
C PHE A 178 -8.02 -2.63 -10.87
N SER A 179 -8.15 -1.89 -11.97
CA SER A 179 -8.77 -2.38 -13.21
C SER A 179 -7.98 -3.57 -13.80
N GLU A 180 -6.63 -3.57 -13.70
CA GLU A 180 -5.81 -4.74 -14.07
C GLU A 180 -6.17 -5.97 -13.21
N ASN A 181 -6.38 -5.78 -11.89
CA ASN A 181 -6.83 -6.85 -11.00
C ASN A 181 -8.19 -7.43 -11.42
N GLN A 182 -9.17 -6.56 -11.71
CA GLN A 182 -10.52 -6.99 -12.12
C GLN A 182 -10.49 -7.80 -13.42
N LYS A 183 -9.67 -7.38 -14.39
CA LYS A 183 -9.46 -8.11 -15.65
C LYS A 183 -8.85 -9.49 -15.40
N ALA A 184 -7.84 -9.58 -14.54
CA ALA A 184 -7.22 -10.86 -14.18
C ALA A 184 -8.21 -11.80 -13.48
N ILE A 185 -9.00 -11.29 -12.52
CA ILE A 185 -10.05 -12.06 -11.83
C ILE A 185 -11.09 -12.58 -12.83
N ALA A 186 -11.57 -11.73 -13.76
CA ALA A 186 -12.52 -12.12 -14.80
C ALA A 186 -11.95 -13.19 -15.74
N ALA A 187 -10.63 -13.18 -15.97
CA ALA A 187 -9.91 -14.19 -16.75
C ALA A 187 -9.54 -15.44 -15.93
N GLN A 188 -9.95 -15.54 -14.66
CA GLN A 188 -9.56 -16.59 -13.70
C GLN A 188 -8.04 -16.68 -13.49
N GLU A 189 -7.35 -15.56 -13.65
CA GLU A 189 -5.92 -15.41 -13.39
C GLU A 189 -5.68 -14.78 -12.01
N LYS A 190 -4.47 -14.97 -11.49
CA LYS A 190 -4.07 -14.34 -10.22
C LYS A 190 -3.97 -12.82 -10.38
N PRO A 191 -4.67 -12.04 -9.57
CA PRO A 191 -4.56 -10.57 -9.60
C PRO A 191 -3.11 -10.13 -9.36
N PRO A 192 -2.57 -9.20 -10.17
CA PRO A 192 -1.18 -8.79 -10.08
C PRO A 192 -0.85 -7.91 -8.88
N HIS A 193 -1.84 -7.20 -8.28
CA HIS A 193 -1.60 -6.16 -7.29
C HIS A 193 -2.49 -6.32 -6.07
N THR A 194 -1.92 -6.53 -4.89
CA THR A 194 -2.62 -6.37 -3.60
C THR A 194 -2.01 -5.18 -2.89
N ILE A 195 -2.82 -4.19 -2.51
CA ILE A 195 -2.31 -2.90 -2.03
C ILE A 195 -2.99 -2.52 -0.72
N ILE A 196 -2.22 -2.07 0.26
CA ILE A 196 -2.72 -1.37 1.44
C ILE A 196 -2.29 0.09 1.34
N ILE A 197 -3.25 1.00 1.44
CA ILE A 197 -3.03 2.44 1.43
C ILE A 197 -3.35 2.97 2.82
N VAL A 198 -2.39 3.58 3.49
CA VAL A 198 -2.64 4.35 4.71
C VAL A 198 -2.90 5.78 4.32
N THR A 199 -4.02 6.32 4.74
CA THR A 199 -4.36 7.74 4.55
C THR A 199 -5.23 8.25 5.70
N HIS A 200 -5.20 9.55 5.91
CA HIS A 200 -6.12 10.25 6.81
C HIS A 200 -7.26 10.94 6.04
N GLU A 201 -7.19 10.96 4.71
CA GLU A 201 -8.21 11.55 3.83
C GLU A 201 -9.26 10.53 3.44
N ILE A 202 -10.44 10.60 4.07
CA ILE A 202 -11.52 9.61 3.90
C ILE A 202 -12.05 9.59 2.46
N ASN A 203 -12.17 10.76 1.81
CA ASN A 203 -12.63 10.83 0.43
C ASN A 203 -11.71 10.05 -0.51
N GLU A 204 -10.40 10.21 -0.33
CA GLU A 204 -9.40 9.46 -1.10
C GLU A 204 -9.49 7.95 -0.80
N ALA A 205 -9.58 7.60 0.49
CA ALA A 205 -9.71 6.21 0.91
C ALA A 205 -10.88 5.51 0.20
N ILE A 206 -12.08 6.15 0.18
CA ILE A 206 -13.27 5.60 -0.47
C ILE A 206 -13.08 5.51 -1.98
N PHE A 207 -12.45 6.52 -2.60
CA PHE A 207 -12.34 6.61 -4.06
C PHE A 207 -11.35 5.60 -4.65
N VAL A 208 -10.21 5.36 -3.98
CA VAL A 208 -9.13 4.51 -4.55
C VAL A 208 -9.10 3.08 -4.04
N SER A 209 -9.97 2.70 -3.10
CA SER A 209 -9.98 1.36 -2.53
C SER A 209 -11.30 0.64 -2.77
N ASN A 210 -11.30 -0.67 -2.60
CA ASN A 210 -12.51 -1.49 -2.61
C ASN A 210 -12.92 -2.00 -1.22
N ARG A 211 -12.13 -1.64 -0.18
CA ARG A 211 -12.42 -1.94 1.23
C ARG A 211 -11.71 -0.94 2.12
N ILE A 212 -12.37 -0.52 3.19
CA ILE A 212 -11.80 0.36 4.20
C ILE A 212 -11.77 -0.36 5.54
N ILE A 213 -10.60 -0.33 6.16
CA ILE A 213 -10.39 -0.78 7.54
C ILE A 213 -10.08 0.46 8.39
N GLY A 214 -10.91 0.70 9.40
CA GLY A 214 -10.75 1.81 10.35
C GLY A 214 -10.14 1.36 11.65
N LEU A 215 -9.00 1.97 12.01
CA LEU A 215 -8.36 1.77 13.30
C LEU A 215 -8.70 2.93 14.22
N SER A 216 -9.16 2.64 15.44
CA SER A 216 -9.42 3.67 16.45
C SER A 216 -8.97 3.24 17.84
N GLN A 217 -8.59 4.24 18.64
CA GLN A 217 -8.40 4.09 20.08
C GLN A 217 -9.68 4.44 20.86
N TYR A 218 -10.75 4.86 20.14
CA TYR A 218 -12.05 5.22 20.70
C TYR A 218 -12.98 4.01 20.58
N TRP A 219 -12.89 3.08 21.53
CA TRP A 219 -13.74 1.90 21.60
C TRP A 219 -14.00 1.52 23.06
N ASP A 220 -15.07 0.81 23.35
CA ASP A 220 -15.46 0.46 24.72
C ASP A 220 -14.65 -0.72 25.25
N TRP A 221 -13.41 -0.43 25.63
CA TRP A 221 -12.51 -1.42 26.22
C TRP A 221 -12.91 -1.84 27.65
N LYS A 222 -13.72 -1.03 28.36
CA LYS A 222 -14.22 -1.37 29.70
C LYS A 222 -15.26 -2.47 29.64
N ALA A 223 -16.15 -2.44 28.63
CA ALA A 223 -17.10 -3.52 28.38
C ALA A 223 -16.38 -4.84 28.01
N ALA A 224 -15.18 -4.77 27.44
CA ALA A 224 -14.36 -5.95 27.13
C ALA A 224 -13.54 -6.48 28.32
N ASN A 225 -13.77 -5.99 29.56
CA ASN A 225 -13.09 -6.39 30.79
C ASN A 225 -11.55 -6.22 30.75
N GLU A 226 -11.04 -5.24 30.01
CA GLU A 226 -9.62 -4.92 30.02
C GLU A 226 -9.29 -4.08 31.28
N GLU A 227 -8.26 -4.50 32.02
CA GLU A 227 -7.85 -3.84 33.28
C GLU A 227 -7.16 -2.50 33.02
N GLU A 228 -6.43 -2.38 31.89
CA GLU A 228 -5.74 -1.16 31.48
C GLU A 228 -6.23 -0.72 30.10
N ARG A 229 -6.15 0.59 29.79
CA ARG A 229 -6.50 1.12 28.47
C ARG A 229 -5.65 0.47 27.39
N PRO A 230 -6.23 -0.41 26.56
CA PRO A 230 -5.51 -1.10 25.51
C PRO A 230 -5.16 -0.17 24.35
N GLY A 231 -4.49 -0.69 23.34
CA GLY A 231 -4.21 0.06 22.11
C GLY A 231 -5.43 0.24 21.22
N ALA A 232 -5.19 0.79 20.01
CA ALA A 232 -6.21 0.88 18.98
C ALA A 232 -6.57 -0.52 18.44
N THR A 233 -7.82 -0.68 18.09
CA THR A 233 -8.35 -1.88 17.42
C THR A 233 -9.09 -1.52 16.12
N ILE A 234 -9.56 -2.51 15.38
CA ILE A 234 -10.42 -2.30 14.21
C ILE A 234 -11.82 -1.99 14.71
N VAL A 235 -12.36 -0.84 14.29
CA VAL A 235 -13.72 -0.38 14.63
C VAL A 235 -14.59 -0.20 13.38
N TYR A 236 -14.04 -0.42 12.19
CA TYR A 236 -14.74 -0.32 10.93
C TYR A 236 -14.05 -1.23 9.91
N ASP A 237 -14.83 -2.04 9.21
CA ASP A 237 -14.34 -2.89 8.12
C ASP A 237 -15.49 -3.12 7.13
N LYS A 238 -15.50 -2.38 6.03
CA LYS A 238 -16.53 -2.48 5.00
C LYS A 238 -15.96 -2.29 3.60
N SER A 239 -16.65 -2.91 2.63
CA SER A 239 -16.41 -2.66 1.21
C SER A 239 -16.82 -1.24 0.82
N THR A 240 -16.14 -0.69 -0.18
CA THR A 240 -16.45 0.60 -0.81
C THR A 240 -16.99 0.40 -2.22
N PRO A 241 -17.71 1.40 -2.78
CA PRO A 241 -18.01 1.42 -4.20
C PRO A 241 -16.71 1.31 -5.02
N VAL A 242 -16.78 0.62 -6.14
CA VAL A 242 -15.64 0.46 -7.05
C VAL A 242 -15.70 1.52 -8.13
N PHE A 243 -14.63 2.29 -8.26
CA PHE A 243 -14.49 3.32 -9.28
C PHE A 243 -13.49 2.90 -10.36
N GLY A 244 -13.73 3.31 -11.59
CA GLY A 244 -12.80 3.19 -12.71
C GLY A 244 -11.86 4.40 -12.82
N PRO A 245 -10.79 4.30 -13.63
CA PRO A 245 -9.84 5.40 -13.82
C PRO A 245 -10.45 6.67 -14.45
N GLU A 246 -11.57 6.53 -15.18
CA GLU A 246 -12.27 7.63 -15.85
C GLU A 246 -13.54 8.08 -15.11
N ASP A 247 -13.86 7.44 -13.97
CA ASP A 247 -15.06 7.81 -13.21
C ASP A 247 -14.88 9.19 -12.57
N PRO A 248 -15.95 10.01 -12.56
CA PRO A 248 -15.89 11.33 -11.95
C PRO A 248 -15.72 11.21 -10.43
N ARG A 249 -15.04 12.17 -9.84
CA ARG A 249 -14.89 12.31 -8.39
C ARG A 249 -16.17 12.89 -7.79
N ASP A 250 -17.24 12.12 -7.78
CA ASP A 250 -18.48 12.52 -7.11
C ASP A 250 -18.42 12.13 -5.63
N PHE A 251 -17.89 13.01 -4.81
CA PHE A 251 -17.84 12.82 -3.36
C PHE A 251 -19.21 12.87 -2.68
N LEU A 252 -20.27 13.25 -3.38
CA LEU A 252 -21.63 13.20 -2.85
C LEU A 252 -22.18 11.78 -2.85
N SER A 253 -21.78 10.96 -3.82
CA SER A 253 -22.24 9.57 -3.98
C SER A 253 -21.92 8.67 -2.78
N PHE A 254 -20.86 8.99 -2.03
CA PHE A 254 -20.44 8.21 -0.86
C PHE A 254 -20.46 9.00 0.47
N LYS A 255 -21.21 10.12 0.50
CA LYS A 255 -21.36 10.94 1.71
C LYS A 255 -21.78 10.10 2.93
N LYS A 256 -22.75 9.20 2.75
CA LYS A 256 -23.24 8.32 3.82
C LYS A 256 -22.11 7.47 4.40
N GLN A 257 -21.29 6.84 3.55
CA GLN A 257 -20.17 6.01 4.00
C GLN A 257 -19.08 6.84 4.68
N LYS A 258 -18.83 8.05 4.18
CA LYS A 258 -17.92 9.01 4.83
C LYS A 258 -18.40 9.36 6.23
N ASP A 259 -19.69 9.67 6.40
CA ASP A 259 -20.28 10.01 7.70
C ASP A 259 -20.20 8.82 8.67
N GLU A 260 -20.44 7.59 8.19
CA GLU A 260 -20.25 6.37 8.97
C GLU A 260 -18.81 6.23 9.46
N ILE A 261 -17.81 6.42 8.58
CA ILE A 261 -16.39 6.33 8.94
C ILE A 261 -16.01 7.42 9.95
N LEU A 262 -16.45 8.67 9.72
CA LEU A 262 -16.20 9.76 10.66
C LEU A 262 -16.77 9.46 12.04
N HIS A 263 -17.97 8.90 12.10
CA HIS A 263 -18.65 8.56 13.35
C HIS A 263 -17.95 7.39 14.05
N ALA A 264 -17.71 6.28 13.35
CA ALA A 264 -17.18 5.06 13.96
C ALA A 264 -15.68 5.14 14.31
N VAL A 265 -14.88 5.85 13.49
CA VAL A 265 -13.41 5.79 13.57
C VAL A 265 -12.83 7.02 14.26
N PHE A 266 -13.42 8.19 14.02
CA PHE A 266 -12.83 9.47 14.43
C PHE A 266 -13.57 10.18 15.57
N ASN A 267 -14.79 9.77 15.91
CA ASN A 267 -15.55 10.39 16.99
C ASN A 267 -15.13 9.82 18.35
N PRO A 268 -14.50 10.61 19.25
CA PRO A 268 -14.08 10.14 20.55
C PRO A 268 -15.24 9.85 21.52
N ASP A 269 -16.44 10.42 21.25
CA ASP A 269 -17.62 10.24 22.09
C ASP A 269 -18.43 8.98 21.69
N TYR A 270 -18.08 8.36 20.56
CA TYR A 270 -18.72 7.13 20.08
C TYR A 270 -17.81 5.93 20.39
N LEU A 271 -18.15 5.23 21.47
CA LEU A 271 -17.42 4.04 21.89
C LEU A 271 -18.17 2.80 21.38
N GLN A 272 -17.58 2.12 20.40
CA GLN A 272 -18.13 0.91 19.83
C GLN A 272 -17.63 -0.31 20.60
N ALA A 273 -18.51 -1.30 20.87
CA ALA A 273 -18.12 -2.56 21.48
C ALA A 273 -17.24 -3.39 20.53
N HIS A 274 -16.13 -3.91 21.04
CA HIS A 274 -15.17 -4.70 20.24
C HIS A 274 -15.78 -6.00 19.68
N ASP A 275 -16.70 -6.61 20.43
CA ASP A 275 -17.29 -7.91 20.09
C ASP A 275 -18.19 -7.87 18.83
N GLU A 276 -18.70 -6.71 18.46
CA GLU A 276 -19.49 -6.54 17.22
C GLU A 276 -18.65 -6.74 15.96
N TYR A 277 -17.31 -6.58 16.01
CA TYR A 277 -16.40 -6.76 14.87
C TYR A 277 -15.84 -8.17 14.72
N ILE A 278 -15.71 -8.90 15.81
CA ILE A 278 -15.19 -10.28 15.76
C ILE A 278 -16.21 -11.23 15.12
N GLN A 279 -17.51 -10.93 15.22
CA GLN A 279 -18.59 -11.78 14.73
C GLN A 279 -18.87 -11.69 13.21
N VAL A 280 -18.39 -10.66 12.52
CA VAL A 280 -18.68 -10.43 11.09
C VAL A 280 -17.76 -11.24 10.16
N HIS A 281 -16.69 -11.85 10.67
CA HIS A 281 -15.66 -12.54 9.86
C HIS A 281 -15.34 -13.97 10.33
N GLN A 282 -16.26 -14.65 11.06
CA GLN A 282 -16.18 -16.10 11.32
C GLN A 282 -16.94 -16.90 10.25
#